data_5c05b1ebe99ec147e60986e7fb26fb6a
#
_entry.id   5c05b1ebe99ec147e60986e7fb26fb6a
#
_cell.length_a   1.000
_cell.length_b   1.000
_cell.length_c   1.000
_cell.angle_alpha   90.00
_cell.angle_beta   90.00
_cell.angle_gamma   90.00
#
_symmetry.space_group_name_H-M   'P 1'
#
loop_
_entity.id
_entity.type
_entity.pdbx_description
1 polymer ?
#
loop_
_entity_poly.entity_id
_entity_poly.type
_entity_poly.pdbx_seq_one_letter_code
_entity_poly.pdbx_strand_id
1 'polypeptide(L)'
;PIFSFNSSQIIAFPLSGFTTDWFKALLYQETLHEALTNSLIVAASSSIFATILGTLAARSSSRYNFRGKQFSLTFIMAPLVLPEIIVGVSLLIVLIQLGLPLNLWSVVLGHTLLIMPFSILIMNSAFNNLDISLEEASLDLGETQLGTFRRVILPLVYPGIMASLLLGFTLSLDEFIIAFFLTGTETTLPVYIWSLFRFPKQLPTTMALGTILILVSSVSYTHLRAHETVSH
;
A
#
# COMPACT_ATOMS: atom_id res chain seq x y z
N PRO A 1 -12.48 6.57 20.25
CA PRO A 1 -13.73 7.19 19.76
C PRO A 1 -14.45 8.04 20.81
N ILE A 2 -14.59 7.59 22.09
CA ILE A 2 -15.41 8.33 23.10
C ILE A 2 -14.91 9.75 23.30
N PHE A 3 -13.61 9.98 23.42
CA PHE A 3 -13.04 11.31 23.64
C PHE A 3 -13.13 12.24 22.41
N SER A 4 -13.43 11.72 21.22
CA SER A 4 -13.67 12.58 20.06
C SER A 4 -14.95 13.39 20.14
N PHE A 5 -15.84 13.03 21.06
CA PHE A 5 -17.08 13.75 21.36
C PHE A 5 -17.01 14.61 22.63
N ASN A 6 -15.88 14.60 23.33
CA ASN A 6 -15.71 15.44 24.51
C ASN A 6 -15.49 16.90 24.13
N SER A 7 -16.20 17.84 24.78
CA SER A 7 -16.05 19.28 24.54
C SER A 7 -14.73 19.86 25.08
N SER A 8 -14.07 19.17 26.03
CA SER A 8 -12.78 19.57 26.58
C SER A 8 -11.62 19.16 25.68
N GLN A 9 -10.60 19.99 25.62
CA GLN A 9 -9.30 19.65 25.01
C GLN A 9 -8.47 18.67 25.85
N ILE A 10 -8.85 18.49 27.11
CA ILE A 10 -8.16 17.58 28.04
C ILE A 10 -8.84 16.21 27.99
N ILE A 11 -8.04 15.18 27.75
CA ILE A 11 -8.50 13.79 27.76
C ILE A 11 -8.56 13.30 29.20
N ALA A 12 -9.70 13.55 29.86
CA ALA A 12 -9.93 13.15 31.27
C ALA A 12 -11.39 12.75 31.48
N PHE A 13 -11.64 11.89 32.48
CA PHE A 13 -12.96 11.61 33.03
C PHE A 13 -13.20 12.45 34.29
N PRO A 14 -14.47 12.88 34.52
CA PRO A 14 -15.65 12.74 33.67
C PRO A 14 -15.61 13.64 32.44
N LEU A 15 -16.35 13.27 31.37
CA LEU A 15 -16.47 14.10 30.18
C LEU A 15 -17.10 15.44 30.52
N SER A 16 -16.54 16.54 30.02
CA SER A 16 -16.97 17.91 30.33
C SER A 16 -18.24 18.34 29.59
N GLY A 17 -18.60 17.61 28.51
CA GLY A 17 -19.75 17.88 27.65
C GLY A 17 -19.65 17.11 26.35
N PHE A 18 -20.65 17.27 25.47
CA PHE A 18 -20.69 16.61 24.18
C PHE A 18 -20.58 17.64 23.06
N THR A 19 -19.69 17.38 22.07
CA THR A 19 -19.53 18.22 20.88
C THR A 19 -19.18 17.38 19.65
N THR A 20 -19.52 17.91 18.47
CA THR A 20 -19.08 17.39 17.16
C THR A 20 -18.16 18.38 16.43
N ASP A 21 -17.73 19.45 17.09
CA ASP A 21 -16.96 20.52 16.44
C ASP A 21 -15.57 20.07 15.99
N TRP A 22 -14.99 19.07 16.65
CA TRP A 22 -13.72 18.46 16.21
C TRP A 22 -13.84 17.80 14.83
N PHE A 23 -14.98 17.21 14.52
CA PHE A 23 -15.26 16.62 13.21
C PHE A 23 -15.43 17.69 12.14
N LYS A 24 -16.08 18.82 12.49
CA LYS A 24 -16.18 19.95 11.56
C LYS A 24 -14.83 20.59 11.31
N ALA A 25 -13.98 20.72 12.34
CA ALA A 25 -12.66 21.27 12.24
C ALA A 25 -11.77 20.50 11.23
N LEU A 26 -11.95 19.17 11.13
CA LEU A 26 -11.23 18.35 10.15
C LEU A 26 -11.52 18.75 8.71
N LEU A 27 -12.74 19.19 8.40
CA LEU A 27 -13.15 19.58 7.05
C LEU A 27 -12.44 20.83 6.55
N TYR A 28 -11.91 21.66 7.44
CA TYR A 28 -11.24 22.91 7.13
C TYR A 28 -9.72 22.84 7.28
N GLN A 29 -9.18 21.66 7.60
CA GLN A 29 -7.73 21.47 7.71
C GLN A 29 -7.09 21.16 6.35
N GLU A 30 -6.55 22.17 5.70
CA GLU A 30 -5.85 22.03 4.40
C GLU A 30 -4.73 21.01 4.46
N THR A 31 -3.92 21.02 5.52
CA THR A 31 -2.82 20.07 5.71
C THR A 31 -3.27 18.61 5.82
N LEU A 32 -4.47 18.36 6.36
CA LEU A 32 -5.07 17.02 6.37
C LEU A 32 -5.45 16.58 4.96
N HIS A 33 -6.06 17.47 4.19
CA HIS A 33 -6.48 17.17 2.81
C HIS A 33 -5.27 16.92 1.91
N GLU A 34 -4.20 17.71 2.06
CA GLU A 34 -2.93 17.48 1.37
C GLU A 34 -2.33 16.12 1.74
N ALA A 35 -2.24 15.81 3.05
CA ALA A 35 -1.68 14.54 3.52
C ALA A 35 -2.51 13.33 3.04
N LEU A 36 -3.85 13.45 3.00
CA LEU A 36 -4.73 12.42 2.46
C LEU A 36 -4.50 12.22 0.95
N THR A 37 -4.45 13.32 0.20
CA THR A 37 -4.20 13.29 -1.25
C THR A 37 -2.84 12.67 -1.55
N ASN A 38 -1.80 13.07 -0.81
CA ASN A 38 -0.46 12.52 -0.95
C ASN A 38 -0.44 11.00 -0.68
N SER A 39 -1.12 10.54 0.40
CA SER A 39 -1.24 9.11 0.67
C SER A 39 -1.94 8.35 -0.44
N LEU A 40 -3.01 8.89 -1.01
CA LEU A 40 -3.73 8.24 -2.12
C LEU A 40 -2.86 8.16 -3.39
N ILE A 41 -2.12 9.22 -3.71
CA ILE A 41 -1.19 9.24 -4.85
C ILE A 41 -0.08 8.21 -4.64
N VAL A 42 0.54 8.20 -3.45
CA VAL A 42 1.61 7.25 -3.12
C VAL A 42 1.08 5.82 -3.18
N ALA A 43 -0.08 5.54 -2.56
CA ALA A 43 -0.65 4.20 -2.52
C ALA A 43 -1.04 3.69 -3.91
N ALA A 44 -1.68 4.51 -4.73
CA ALA A 44 -2.03 4.15 -6.09
C ALA A 44 -0.77 3.90 -6.96
N SER A 45 0.20 4.82 -6.90
CA SER A 45 1.41 4.72 -7.70
C SER A 45 2.26 3.51 -7.30
N SER A 46 2.52 3.33 -6.00
CA SER A 46 3.36 2.22 -5.51
C SER A 46 2.71 0.86 -5.73
N SER A 47 1.38 0.73 -5.55
CA SER A 47 0.67 -0.52 -5.83
C SER A 47 0.73 -0.89 -7.32
N ILE A 48 0.60 0.08 -8.22
CA ILE A 48 0.72 -0.13 -9.67
C ILE A 48 2.14 -0.58 -10.02
N PHE A 49 3.18 0.15 -9.57
CA PHE A 49 4.56 -0.21 -9.86
C PHE A 49 4.93 -1.57 -9.27
N ALA A 50 4.58 -1.83 -8.01
CA ALA A 50 4.84 -3.11 -7.37
C ALA A 50 4.12 -4.27 -8.08
N THR A 51 2.86 -4.09 -8.51
CA THR A 51 2.12 -5.12 -9.24
C THR A 51 2.71 -5.37 -10.62
N ILE A 52 3.10 -4.34 -11.35
CA ILE A 52 3.76 -4.51 -12.67
C ILE A 52 5.08 -5.27 -12.50
N LEU A 53 5.97 -4.80 -11.62
CA LEU A 53 7.27 -5.43 -11.37
C LEU A 53 7.12 -6.83 -10.81
N GLY A 54 6.17 -7.03 -9.88
CA GLY A 54 5.82 -8.31 -9.29
C GLY A 54 5.31 -9.30 -10.33
N THR A 55 4.45 -8.86 -11.25
CA THR A 55 3.93 -9.69 -12.35
C THR A 55 5.06 -10.13 -13.28
N LEU A 56 5.96 -9.20 -13.66
CA LEU A 56 7.10 -9.52 -14.52
C LEU A 56 8.06 -10.49 -13.85
N ALA A 57 8.38 -10.27 -12.57
CA ALA A 57 9.25 -11.15 -11.79
C ALA A 57 8.61 -12.53 -11.58
N ALA A 58 7.33 -12.61 -11.25
CA ALA A 58 6.58 -13.86 -11.10
C ALA A 58 6.50 -14.63 -12.42
N ARG A 59 6.21 -13.95 -13.54
CA ARG A 59 6.20 -14.56 -14.87
C ARG A 59 7.56 -15.13 -15.23
N SER A 60 8.62 -14.35 -15.00
CA SER A 60 9.99 -14.79 -15.24
C SER A 60 10.35 -16.03 -14.40
N SER A 61 10.00 -16.01 -13.11
CA SER A 61 10.32 -17.10 -12.19
C SER A 61 9.49 -18.36 -12.41
N SER A 62 8.24 -18.25 -12.86
CA SER A 62 7.36 -19.41 -13.09
C SER A 62 7.67 -20.14 -14.39
N ARG A 63 8.12 -19.42 -15.43
CA ARG A 63 8.26 -20.00 -16.80
C ARG A 63 9.70 -20.23 -17.25
N TYR A 64 10.67 -19.53 -16.69
CA TYR A 64 12.04 -19.60 -17.14
C TYR A 64 12.99 -20.09 -16.06
N ASN A 65 13.96 -20.91 -16.46
CA ASN A 65 15.11 -21.31 -15.64
C ASN A 65 16.34 -20.58 -16.12
N PHE A 66 16.88 -19.66 -15.32
CA PHE A 66 18.06 -18.88 -15.63
C PHE A 66 19.07 -18.89 -14.47
N ARG A 67 20.34 -18.67 -14.79
CA ARG A 67 21.40 -18.59 -13.78
C ARG A 67 21.15 -17.40 -12.86
N GLY A 68 21.18 -17.63 -11.53
CA GLY A 68 20.96 -16.58 -10.55
C GLY A 68 19.48 -16.36 -10.16
N LYS A 69 18.52 -17.12 -10.72
CA LYS A 69 17.09 -17.02 -10.38
C LYS A 69 16.82 -17.01 -8.88
N GLN A 70 17.38 -18.00 -8.17
CA GLN A 70 17.20 -18.12 -6.72
C GLN A 70 17.80 -16.92 -5.97
N PHE A 71 18.99 -16.47 -6.36
CA PHE A 71 19.63 -15.30 -5.76
C PHE A 71 18.79 -14.03 -5.97
N SER A 72 18.32 -13.79 -7.20
CA SER A 72 17.49 -12.62 -7.51
C SER A 72 16.18 -12.63 -6.71
N LEU A 73 15.50 -13.78 -6.63
CA LEU A 73 14.28 -13.89 -5.84
C LEU A 73 14.54 -13.67 -4.35
N THR A 74 15.58 -14.27 -3.79
CA THR A 74 15.96 -14.07 -2.38
C THR A 74 16.27 -12.60 -2.10
N PHE A 75 16.98 -11.93 -2.99
CA PHE A 75 17.31 -10.50 -2.85
C PHE A 75 16.06 -9.63 -2.89
N ILE A 76 15.12 -9.88 -3.83
CA ILE A 76 13.87 -9.13 -3.92
C ILE A 76 12.97 -9.39 -2.69
N MET A 77 13.03 -10.59 -2.11
CA MET A 77 12.27 -10.94 -0.90
C MET A 77 12.90 -10.42 0.40
N ALA A 78 14.15 -9.92 0.36
CA ALA A 78 14.86 -9.45 1.54
C ALA A 78 14.08 -8.43 2.40
N PRO A 79 13.31 -7.46 1.83
CA PRO A 79 12.53 -6.51 2.63
C PRO A 79 11.49 -7.17 3.55
N LEU A 80 10.99 -8.37 3.24
CA LEU A 80 10.04 -9.09 4.11
C LEU A 80 10.68 -9.59 5.41
N VAL A 81 11.99 -9.79 5.42
CA VAL A 81 12.73 -10.35 6.57
C VAL A 81 13.38 -9.26 7.40
N LEU A 82 13.67 -8.13 6.78
CA LEU A 82 14.32 -7.01 7.44
C LEU A 82 13.30 -6.15 8.20
N PRO A 83 13.65 -5.65 9.40
CA PRO A 83 12.84 -4.63 10.06
C PRO A 83 12.64 -3.40 9.15
N GLU A 84 11.42 -2.92 9.00
CA GLU A 84 11.07 -1.79 8.12
C GLU A 84 11.91 -0.54 8.39
N ILE A 85 12.23 -0.28 9.67
CA ILE A 85 13.07 0.85 10.06
C ILE A 85 14.49 0.77 9.44
N ILE A 86 15.04 -0.44 9.34
CA ILE A 86 16.37 -0.65 8.71
C ILE A 86 16.26 -0.37 7.20
N VAL A 87 15.18 -0.83 6.57
CA VAL A 87 14.94 -0.57 5.14
C VAL A 87 14.78 0.93 4.91
N GLY A 88 13.96 1.62 5.71
CA GLY A 88 13.72 3.05 5.60
C GLY A 88 14.98 3.90 5.75
N VAL A 89 15.77 3.63 6.81
CA VAL A 89 17.03 4.35 7.04
C VAL A 89 18.05 4.05 5.95
N SER A 90 18.14 2.80 5.48
CA SER A 90 19.06 2.44 4.40
C SER A 90 18.71 3.14 3.09
N LEU A 91 17.42 3.20 2.74
CA LEU A 91 16.95 3.93 1.56
C LEU A 91 17.22 5.43 1.69
N LEU A 92 16.96 6.02 2.86
CA LEU A 92 17.29 7.42 3.13
C LEU A 92 18.76 7.71 2.85
N ILE A 93 19.66 6.90 3.41
CA ILE A 93 21.12 7.06 3.20
C ILE A 93 21.49 6.96 1.73
N VAL A 94 20.95 5.95 1.03
CA VAL A 94 21.23 5.74 -0.40
C VAL A 94 20.73 6.92 -1.22
N LEU A 95 19.51 7.41 -1.00
CA LEU A 95 18.96 8.54 -1.75
C LEU A 95 19.77 9.82 -1.52
N ILE A 96 20.17 10.10 -0.27
CA ILE A 96 21.03 11.27 0.04
C ILE A 96 22.38 11.13 -0.65
N GLN A 97 23.02 9.95 -0.62
CA GLN A 97 24.33 9.74 -1.26
C GLN A 97 24.25 9.87 -2.78
N LEU A 98 23.12 9.53 -3.39
CA LEU A 98 22.87 9.72 -4.82
C LEU A 98 22.46 11.15 -5.19
N GLY A 99 22.30 12.04 -4.20
CA GLY A 99 21.85 13.41 -4.42
C GLY A 99 20.37 13.49 -4.87
N LEU A 100 19.57 12.47 -4.61
CA LEU A 100 18.16 12.45 -4.97
C LEU A 100 17.31 13.18 -3.91
N PRO A 101 16.33 13.99 -4.34
CA PRO A 101 15.49 14.73 -3.40
C PRO A 101 14.55 13.79 -2.65
N LEU A 102 14.30 14.09 -1.38
CA LEU A 102 13.26 13.44 -0.60
C LEU A 102 11.92 14.14 -0.88
N ASN A 103 10.97 13.39 -1.43
CA ASN A 103 9.65 13.86 -1.83
C ASN A 103 8.69 12.67 -1.96
N LEU A 104 7.46 12.87 -2.47
CA LEU A 104 6.50 11.78 -2.65
C LEU A 104 7.03 10.65 -3.56
N TRP A 105 7.87 10.93 -4.56
CA TRP A 105 8.41 9.90 -5.43
C TRP A 105 9.42 9.00 -4.70
N SER A 106 10.21 9.53 -3.78
CA SER A 106 11.06 8.70 -2.93
C SER A 106 10.24 7.79 -2.02
N VAL A 107 9.09 8.27 -1.52
CA VAL A 107 8.13 7.43 -0.78
C VAL A 107 7.55 6.34 -1.69
N VAL A 108 7.12 6.69 -2.91
CA VAL A 108 6.62 5.69 -3.91
C VAL A 108 7.65 4.61 -4.18
N LEU A 109 8.93 4.96 -4.35
CA LEU A 109 10.01 3.99 -4.53
C LEU A 109 10.16 3.05 -3.32
N GLY A 110 10.15 3.61 -2.11
CA GLY A 110 10.26 2.84 -0.88
C GLY A 110 9.08 1.88 -0.66
N HIS A 111 7.85 2.38 -0.85
CA HIS A 111 6.64 1.54 -0.76
C HIS A 111 6.62 0.46 -1.84
N THR A 112 7.03 0.81 -3.09
CA THR A 112 7.14 -0.19 -4.17
C THR A 112 8.09 -1.32 -3.78
N LEU A 113 9.24 -1.00 -3.16
CA LEU A 113 10.20 -1.98 -2.69
C LEU A 113 9.61 -2.94 -1.64
N LEU A 114 8.83 -2.40 -0.67
CA LEU A 114 8.18 -3.21 0.36
C LEU A 114 7.03 -4.08 -0.18
N ILE A 115 6.25 -3.55 -1.13
CA ILE A 115 5.05 -4.20 -1.65
C ILE A 115 5.39 -5.25 -2.71
N MET A 116 6.49 -5.04 -3.47
CA MET A 116 6.88 -5.91 -4.58
C MET A 116 6.98 -7.41 -4.20
N PRO A 117 7.55 -7.82 -3.05
CA PRO A 117 7.56 -9.21 -2.61
C PRO A 117 6.15 -9.82 -2.51
N PHE A 118 5.20 -9.10 -1.92
CA PHE A 118 3.80 -9.56 -1.82
C PHE A 118 3.16 -9.72 -3.19
N SER A 119 3.40 -8.77 -4.10
CA SER A 119 2.93 -8.85 -5.47
C SER A 119 3.49 -10.07 -6.20
N ILE A 120 4.77 -10.40 -5.98
CA ILE A 120 5.39 -11.61 -6.55
C ILE A 120 4.74 -12.88 -6.01
N LEU A 121 4.46 -12.96 -4.70
CA LEU A 121 3.83 -14.13 -4.08
C LEU A 121 2.42 -14.37 -4.66
N ILE A 122 1.61 -13.32 -4.76
CA ILE A 122 0.25 -13.39 -5.34
C ILE A 122 0.33 -13.81 -6.80
N MET A 123 1.19 -13.17 -7.59
CA MET A 123 1.30 -13.44 -9.02
C MET A 123 1.93 -14.80 -9.32
N ASN A 124 2.88 -15.27 -8.49
CA ASN A 124 3.39 -16.64 -8.61
C ASN A 124 2.26 -17.67 -8.39
N SER A 125 1.39 -17.47 -7.41
CA SER A 125 0.23 -18.34 -7.21
C SER A 125 -0.69 -18.31 -8.43
N ALA A 126 -0.99 -17.14 -8.98
CA ALA A 126 -1.82 -17.01 -10.18
C ALA A 126 -1.21 -17.72 -11.40
N PHE A 127 0.10 -17.58 -11.65
CA PHE A 127 0.78 -18.24 -12.76
C PHE A 127 0.94 -19.76 -12.57
N ASN A 128 1.14 -20.22 -11.34
CA ASN A 128 1.28 -21.66 -11.06
C ASN A 128 -0.05 -22.42 -11.21
N ASN A 129 -1.17 -21.75 -11.04
CA ASN A 129 -2.51 -22.30 -11.26
C ASN A 129 -2.93 -22.29 -12.73
N LEU A 130 -2.14 -21.66 -13.61
CA LEU A 130 -2.42 -21.58 -15.04
C LEU A 130 -1.90 -22.83 -15.76
N ASP A 131 -2.76 -23.51 -16.51
CA ASP A 131 -2.36 -24.65 -17.33
C ASP A 131 -1.45 -24.19 -18.49
N ILE A 132 -0.26 -24.76 -18.54
CA ILE A 132 0.74 -24.48 -19.58
C ILE A 132 0.19 -24.81 -20.98
N SER A 133 -0.66 -25.83 -21.09
CA SER A 133 -1.25 -26.25 -22.37
C SER A 133 -1.99 -25.14 -23.10
N LEU A 134 -2.59 -24.18 -22.37
CA LEU A 134 -3.27 -23.03 -22.97
C LEU A 134 -2.28 -22.08 -23.67
N GLU A 135 -1.09 -21.94 -23.11
CA GLU A 135 -0.02 -21.14 -23.70
C GLU A 135 0.56 -21.82 -24.94
N GLU A 136 0.83 -23.13 -24.84
CA GLU A 136 1.34 -23.95 -25.94
C GLU A 136 0.35 -23.98 -27.09
N ALA A 137 -0.93 -24.24 -26.84
CA ALA A 137 -1.97 -24.25 -27.87
C ALA A 137 -2.10 -22.89 -28.59
N SER A 138 -1.96 -21.77 -27.88
CA SER A 138 -1.98 -20.45 -28.51
C SER A 138 -0.79 -20.23 -29.44
N LEU A 139 0.40 -20.70 -29.04
CA LEU A 139 1.61 -20.62 -29.87
C LEU A 139 1.51 -21.55 -31.09
N ASP A 140 0.93 -22.76 -30.96
CA ASP A 140 0.71 -23.71 -32.06
C ASP A 140 -0.28 -23.18 -33.10
N LEU A 141 -1.22 -22.35 -32.69
CA LEU A 141 -2.14 -21.62 -33.59
C LEU A 141 -1.46 -20.42 -34.30
N GLY A 142 -0.16 -20.22 -34.10
CA GLY A 142 0.62 -19.17 -34.77
C GLY A 142 0.62 -17.83 -34.08
N GLU A 143 0.14 -17.75 -32.84
CA GLU A 143 0.20 -16.50 -32.07
C GLU A 143 1.64 -16.23 -31.59
N THR A 144 2.00 -14.96 -31.46
CA THR A 144 3.29 -14.55 -30.91
C THR A 144 3.32 -14.70 -29.39
N GLN A 145 4.50 -14.78 -28.75
CA GLN A 145 4.62 -14.83 -27.29
C GLN A 145 3.94 -13.64 -26.61
N LEU A 146 4.07 -12.43 -27.17
CA LEU A 146 3.41 -11.23 -26.64
C LEU A 146 1.91 -11.28 -26.86
N GLY A 147 1.45 -11.78 -28.00
CA GLY A 147 0.05 -11.98 -28.30
C GLY A 147 -0.59 -13.00 -27.37
N THR A 148 0.03 -14.15 -27.16
CA THR A 148 -0.36 -15.17 -26.18
C THR A 148 -0.45 -14.58 -24.77
N PHE A 149 0.58 -13.83 -24.35
CA PHE A 149 0.55 -13.16 -23.04
C PHE A 149 -0.65 -12.22 -22.90
N ARG A 150 -0.89 -11.36 -23.88
CA ARG A 150 -1.95 -10.33 -23.81
C ARG A 150 -3.35 -10.90 -23.97
N ARG A 151 -3.55 -11.90 -24.84
CA ARG A 151 -4.88 -12.41 -25.21
C ARG A 151 -5.32 -13.61 -24.39
N VAL A 152 -4.37 -14.43 -23.91
CA VAL A 152 -4.66 -15.66 -23.17
C VAL A 152 -4.27 -15.51 -21.70
N ILE A 153 -3.01 -15.22 -21.42
CA ILE A 153 -2.47 -15.27 -20.06
C ILE A 153 -3.00 -14.12 -19.20
N LEU A 154 -2.90 -12.88 -19.69
CA LEU A 154 -3.27 -11.68 -18.95
C LEU A 154 -4.72 -11.70 -18.45
N PRO A 155 -5.73 -12.07 -19.26
CA PRO A 155 -7.11 -12.22 -18.80
C PRO A 155 -7.26 -13.29 -17.70
N LEU A 156 -6.53 -14.40 -17.80
CA LEU A 156 -6.62 -15.51 -16.85
C LEU A 156 -5.97 -15.17 -15.50
N VAL A 157 -4.91 -14.37 -15.49
CA VAL A 157 -4.26 -13.92 -14.25
C VAL A 157 -4.81 -12.59 -13.72
N TYR A 158 -5.78 -11.98 -14.41
CA TYR A 158 -6.38 -10.71 -14.02
C TYR A 158 -6.88 -10.66 -12.56
N PRO A 159 -7.55 -11.72 -12.02
CA PRO A 159 -7.93 -11.74 -10.61
C PRO A 159 -6.73 -11.60 -9.67
N GLY A 160 -5.59 -12.24 -10.01
CA GLY A 160 -4.33 -12.08 -9.26
C GLY A 160 -3.77 -10.67 -9.32
N ILE A 161 -3.84 -10.02 -10.49
CA ILE A 161 -3.43 -8.61 -10.65
C ILE A 161 -4.28 -7.70 -9.77
N MET A 162 -5.60 -7.88 -9.77
CA MET A 162 -6.50 -7.08 -8.94
C MET A 162 -6.25 -7.31 -7.45
N ALA A 163 -6.05 -8.56 -7.03
CA ALA A 163 -5.68 -8.88 -5.65
C ALA A 163 -4.36 -8.23 -5.23
N SER A 164 -3.34 -8.27 -6.11
CA SER A 164 -2.05 -7.61 -5.88
C SER A 164 -2.17 -6.09 -5.76
N LEU A 165 -2.95 -5.46 -6.64
CA LEU A 165 -3.21 -4.02 -6.61
C LEU A 165 -3.91 -3.60 -5.31
N LEU A 166 -4.97 -4.31 -4.92
CA LEU A 166 -5.75 -4.00 -3.73
C LEU A 166 -4.92 -4.19 -2.45
N LEU A 167 -4.18 -5.31 -2.35
CA LEU A 167 -3.29 -5.53 -1.21
C LEU A 167 -2.19 -4.47 -1.15
N GLY A 168 -1.53 -4.19 -2.29
CA GLY A 168 -0.47 -3.19 -2.36
C GLY A 168 -0.96 -1.79 -2.01
N PHE A 169 -2.14 -1.41 -2.47
CA PHE A 169 -2.78 -0.14 -2.12
C PHE A 169 -3.05 -0.04 -0.62
N THR A 170 -3.60 -1.10 -0.02
CA THR A 170 -3.90 -1.13 1.42
C THR A 170 -2.62 -1.05 2.25
N LEU A 171 -1.60 -1.85 1.92
CA LEU A 171 -0.31 -1.83 2.61
C LEU A 171 0.36 -0.45 2.54
N SER A 172 0.28 0.22 1.38
CA SER A 172 0.86 1.55 1.21
C SER A 172 0.13 2.65 1.97
N LEU A 173 -1.21 2.54 2.13
CA LEU A 173 -1.98 3.51 2.90
C LEU A 173 -1.64 3.49 4.40
N ASP A 174 -1.36 2.32 4.94
CA ASP A 174 -1.06 2.13 6.37
C ASP A 174 0.44 2.30 6.68
N GLU A 175 1.30 2.36 5.63
CA GLU A 175 2.73 2.40 5.81
C GLU A 175 3.19 3.77 6.36
N PHE A 176 3.82 3.74 7.51
CA PHE A 176 4.30 4.92 8.24
C PHE A 176 5.82 5.06 8.19
N ILE A 177 6.56 3.96 8.41
CA ILE A 177 8.01 4.01 8.71
C ILE A 177 8.81 4.49 7.50
N ILE A 178 8.58 3.90 6.35
CA ILE A 178 9.26 4.30 5.10
C ILE A 178 8.89 5.74 4.72
N ALA A 179 7.58 6.06 4.80
CA ALA A 179 7.11 7.41 4.54
C ALA A 179 7.78 8.43 5.47
N PHE A 180 7.90 8.13 6.76
CA PHE A 180 8.52 9.00 7.75
C PHE A 180 9.96 9.39 7.41
N PHE A 181 10.75 8.44 6.87
CA PHE A 181 12.13 8.70 6.48
C PHE A 181 12.28 9.36 5.10
N LEU A 182 11.36 9.11 4.17
CA LEU A 182 11.54 9.48 2.76
C LEU A 182 10.70 10.67 2.28
N THR A 183 9.71 11.11 3.08
CA THR A 183 8.71 12.09 2.62
C THR A 183 9.23 13.52 2.42
N GLY A 184 10.35 13.89 3.06
CA GLY A 184 10.87 15.26 2.97
C GLY A 184 9.89 16.28 3.58
N THR A 185 9.46 17.25 2.78
CA THR A 185 8.50 18.29 3.19
C THR A 185 7.04 17.92 2.92
N GLU A 186 6.80 16.95 2.06
CA GLU A 186 5.46 16.51 1.66
C GLU A 186 5.00 15.36 2.56
N THR A 187 3.94 15.55 3.32
CA THR A 187 3.53 14.60 4.37
C THR A 187 2.47 13.63 3.86
N THR A 188 2.58 12.34 4.19
CA THR A 188 1.51 11.35 4.04
C THR A 188 0.60 11.32 5.27
N LEU A 189 -0.59 10.74 5.14
CA LEU A 189 -1.59 10.71 6.22
C LEU A 189 -1.07 10.05 7.52
N PRO A 190 -0.39 8.87 7.48
CA PRO A 190 0.17 8.28 8.71
C PRO A 190 1.21 9.18 9.38
N VAL A 191 2.09 9.81 8.61
CA VAL A 191 3.11 10.74 9.12
C VAL A 191 2.47 12.01 9.68
N TYR A 192 1.44 12.53 9.03
CA TYR A 192 0.65 13.65 9.52
C TYR A 192 -0.01 13.33 10.85
N ILE A 193 -0.72 12.19 10.97
CA ILE A 193 -1.35 11.75 12.23
C ILE A 193 -0.31 11.65 13.34
N TRP A 194 0.85 11.07 13.06
CA TRP A 194 1.95 11.00 14.03
C TRP A 194 2.41 12.39 14.49
N SER A 195 2.49 13.36 13.58
CA SER A 195 2.88 14.74 13.92
C SER A 195 1.90 15.41 14.88
N LEU A 196 0.61 15.13 14.78
CA LEU A 196 -0.44 15.70 15.64
C LEU A 196 -0.33 15.26 17.10
N PHE A 197 0.20 14.06 17.38
CA PHE A 197 0.41 13.59 18.75
C PHE A 197 1.42 14.44 19.55
N ARG A 198 2.25 15.22 18.88
CA ARG A 198 3.19 16.15 19.53
C ARG A 198 2.49 17.39 20.11
N PHE A 199 1.26 17.67 19.71
CA PHE A 199 0.51 18.85 20.08
C PHE A 199 -0.71 18.49 20.91
N PRO A 200 -0.69 18.57 22.26
CA PRO A 200 -1.81 18.18 23.11
C PRO A 200 -3.13 18.87 22.76
N LYS A 201 -3.09 20.10 22.26
CA LYS A 201 -4.28 20.85 21.84
C LYS A 201 -4.99 20.24 20.62
N GLN A 202 -4.28 19.45 19.82
CA GLN A 202 -4.82 18.80 18.61
C GLN A 202 -5.31 17.37 18.88
N LEU A 203 -5.11 16.83 20.07
CA LEU A 203 -5.51 15.47 20.42
C LEU A 203 -7.00 15.19 20.19
N PRO A 204 -7.96 16.07 20.54
CA PRO A 204 -9.38 15.80 20.26
C PRO A 204 -9.69 15.69 18.77
N THR A 205 -9.09 16.55 17.93
CA THR A 205 -9.22 16.50 16.47
C THR A 205 -8.57 15.23 15.91
N THR A 206 -7.42 14.83 16.43
CA THR A 206 -6.75 13.56 16.07
C THR A 206 -7.62 12.36 16.44
N MET A 207 -8.27 12.40 17.59
CA MET A 207 -9.23 11.36 18.02
C MET A 207 -10.49 11.30 17.14
N ALA A 208 -10.97 12.46 16.67
CA ALA A 208 -12.07 12.53 15.71
C ALA A 208 -11.66 11.91 14.37
N LEU A 209 -10.47 12.21 13.87
CA LEU A 209 -9.90 11.59 12.66
C LEU A 209 -9.79 10.07 12.81
N GLY A 210 -9.19 9.59 13.90
CA GLY A 210 -9.10 8.17 14.20
C GLY A 210 -10.46 7.48 14.28
N THR A 211 -11.50 8.17 14.81
CA THR A 211 -12.86 7.66 14.85
C THR A 211 -13.45 7.48 13.43
N ILE A 212 -13.23 8.46 12.54
CA ILE A 212 -13.65 8.36 11.12
C ILE A 212 -12.96 7.19 10.44
N LEU A 213 -11.65 7.06 10.61
CA LEU A 213 -10.87 5.98 10.00
C LEU A 213 -11.35 4.59 10.46
N ILE A 214 -11.62 4.42 11.76
CA ILE A 214 -12.18 3.17 12.31
C ILE A 214 -13.57 2.88 11.71
N LEU A 215 -14.43 3.88 11.59
CA LEU A 215 -15.77 3.70 11.02
C LEU A 215 -15.67 3.31 9.54
N VAL A 216 -14.86 3.99 8.75
CA VAL A 216 -14.64 3.68 7.33
C VAL A 216 -14.11 2.26 7.17
N SER A 217 -13.08 1.88 7.95
CA SER A 217 -12.51 0.53 7.91
C SER A 217 -13.52 -0.53 8.31
N SER A 218 -14.33 -0.28 9.34
CA SER A 218 -15.38 -1.21 9.79
C SER A 218 -16.46 -1.42 8.75
N VAL A 219 -16.92 -0.34 8.10
CA VAL A 219 -17.93 -0.40 7.02
C VAL A 219 -17.37 -1.15 5.82
N SER A 220 -16.12 -0.85 5.41
CA SER A 220 -15.45 -1.53 4.30
C SER A 220 -15.32 -3.03 4.55
N TYR A 221 -14.91 -3.42 5.76
CA TYR A 221 -14.78 -4.83 6.15
C TYR A 221 -16.12 -5.57 6.14
N THR A 222 -17.17 -4.96 6.70
CA THR A 222 -18.52 -5.58 6.72
C THR A 222 -19.08 -5.74 5.31
N HIS A 223 -18.83 -4.77 4.42
CA HIS A 223 -19.32 -4.83 3.04
C HIS A 223 -18.62 -5.94 2.22
N LEU A 224 -17.31 -6.07 2.38
CA LEU A 224 -16.52 -7.13 1.74
C LEU A 224 -16.98 -8.52 2.22
N ARG A 225 -17.20 -8.71 3.52
CA ARG A 225 -17.66 -9.97 4.10
C ARG A 225 -19.08 -10.34 3.66
N ALA A 226 -19.96 -9.36 3.49
CA ALA A 226 -21.31 -9.59 2.98
C ALA A 226 -21.32 -10.09 1.53
N HIS A 227 -20.36 -9.63 0.68
CA HIS A 227 -20.21 -10.13 -0.68
C HIS A 227 -19.67 -11.56 -0.75
N GLU A 228 -18.77 -11.96 0.14
CA GLU A 228 -18.24 -13.34 0.19
C GLU A 228 -19.32 -14.35 0.61
N THR A 229 -20.24 -13.97 1.52
CA THR A 229 -21.30 -14.88 1.99
C THR A 229 -22.46 -15.05 1.01
N VAL A 230 -22.60 -14.20 0.00
CA VAL A 230 -23.65 -14.29 -1.04
C VAL A 230 -23.18 -15.13 -2.26
N SER A 231 -21.87 -15.42 -2.36
CA SER A 231 -21.30 -16.19 -3.48
C SER A 231 -21.15 -17.70 -3.18
N HIS A 232 -21.70 -18.20 -2.09
CA HIS A 232 -21.90 -19.61 -1.74
C HIS A 232 -23.39 -19.93 -1.71
#